data_1f70a8a065fe748dc4ed7559ec30927b
#
_entry.id   1f70a8a065fe748dc4ed7559ec30927b
#
_cell.length_a   1.000
_cell.length_b   1.000
_cell.length_c   1.000
_cell.angle_alpha   90.00
_cell.angle_beta   90.00
_cell.angle_gamma   90.00
#
_symmetry.space_group_name_H-M   'P 1'
#
loop_
_entity.id
_entity.type
_entity.pdbx_description
1 polymer ?
#
loop_
_entity_poly.entity_id
_entity_poly.type
_entity_poly.pdbx_seq_one_letter_code
_entity_poly.pdbx_strand_id
1 'polypeptide(L)'
;MKEGVLVTISKKSMKWIPWLLVLPVVIIRGFTTLYPILMTVRNSFFDIKILSGINEFCGIQNYLKIFSDPKVLTSIRFTVIFVVVSMIFHVILGVGLALILNMKFKGRRFLRTIVLIPWAMPAVVVGMAAKWAFNNDYGLINDFIRLFVHGYQNSWLINTGSARAAVIAVDLWKDLPFFAILVLSGLQFISGDIYEAAKVDGANGIQCFFRITLPLILKNVLTLSIPFTLWRLTTFDIVYSMTSGGPGEDTALIAYRITTEAFTNLNVGYASALAMLLFVVMAVFSWLNIRVMNKIDN
;
A
#
# COMPACT_ATOMS: atom_id res chain seq x y z
N MET A 1 -40.21 -21.74 -43.56
CA MET A 1 -40.00 -20.30 -43.47
C MET A 1 -40.39 -19.86 -42.06
N LYS A 2 -39.41 -19.58 -41.18
CA LYS A 2 -39.64 -18.98 -39.86
C LYS A 2 -39.09 -17.56 -39.93
N GLU A 3 -40.01 -16.60 -40.00
CA GLU A 3 -39.65 -15.17 -39.92
C GLU A 3 -39.07 -14.88 -38.53
N GLY A 4 -37.81 -14.47 -38.49
CA GLY A 4 -37.20 -13.97 -37.30
C GLY A 4 -37.77 -12.61 -36.93
N VAL A 5 -38.45 -12.52 -35.80
CA VAL A 5 -38.89 -11.26 -35.20
C VAL A 5 -37.66 -10.45 -34.80
N LEU A 6 -37.23 -9.56 -35.66
CA LEU A 6 -36.24 -8.51 -35.31
C LEU A 6 -36.94 -7.52 -34.39
N VAL A 7 -36.69 -7.65 -33.08
CA VAL A 7 -37.12 -6.65 -32.09
C VAL A 7 -36.34 -5.37 -32.37
N THR A 8 -36.96 -4.42 -33.02
CA THR A 8 -36.38 -3.08 -33.25
C THR A 8 -36.39 -2.32 -31.93
N ILE A 9 -35.33 -2.41 -31.16
CA ILE A 9 -35.14 -1.64 -29.92
C ILE A 9 -35.00 -0.17 -30.33
N SER A 10 -35.96 0.67 -29.93
CA SER A 10 -35.94 2.12 -30.19
C SER A 10 -34.65 2.73 -29.66
N LYS A 11 -34.01 3.61 -30.46
CA LYS A 11 -32.80 4.35 -30.06
C LYS A 11 -32.92 5.07 -28.70
N LYS A 12 -34.13 5.40 -28.26
CA LYS A 12 -34.42 6.06 -26.99
C LYS A 12 -34.35 5.08 -25.80
N SER A 13 -34.72 3.83 -25.96
CA SER A 13 -34.63 2.78 -24.95
C SER A 13 -33.19 2.30 -24.76
N MET A 14 -32.35 2.37 -25.80
CA MET A 14 -30.94 1.96 -25.77
C MET A 14 -30.06 2.83 -24.85
N LYS A 15 -30.47 4.06 -24.54
CA LYS A 15 -29.74 4.96 -23.64
C LYS A 15 -29.86 4.56 -22.18
N TRP A 16 -30.90 3.85 -21.75
CA TRP A 16 -31.15 3.44 -20.37
C TRP A 16 -30.63 2.05 -20.05
N ILE A 17 -30.43 1.21 -21.07
CA ILE A 17 -29.93 -0.16 -20.87
C ILE A 17 -28.61 -0.22 -20.11
N PRO A 18 -27.56 0.59 -20.45
CA PRO A 18 -26.31 0.59 -19.69
C PRO A 18 -26.52 0.96 -18.22
N TRP A 19 -27.38 1.96 -17.95
CA TRP A 19 -27.70 2.38 -16.58
C TRP A 19 -28.43 1.29 -15.80
N LEU A 20 -29.37 0.58 -16.43
CA LEU A 20 -30.09 -0.52 -15.80
C LEU A 20 -29.17 -1.70 -15.47
N LEU A 21 -28.17 -1.98 -16.33
CA LEU A 21 -27.17 -3.04 -16.10
C LEU A 21 -26.20 -2.68 -14.98
N VAL A 22 -25.85 -1.39 -14.82
CA VAL A 22 -24.93 -0.92 -13.78
C VAL A 22 -25.66 -0.67 -12.46
N LEU A 23 -26.98 -0.43 -12.47
CA LEU A 23 -27.78 -0.09 -11.29
C LEU A 23 -27.61 -1.07 -10.11
N PRO A 24 -27.64 -2.40 -10.27
CA PRO A 24 -27.44 -3.33 -9.16
C PRO A 24 -26.10 -3.14 -8.49
N VAL A 25 -25.02 -2.93 -9.27
CA VAL A 25 -23.67 -2.68 -8.73
C VAL A 25 -23.62 -1.34 -7.99
N VAL A 26 -24.25 -0.29 -8.53
CA VAL A 26 -24.31 1.04 -7.89
C VAL A 26 -25.07 0.97 -6.57
N ILE A 27 -26.20 0.26 -6.50
CA ILE A 27 -26.99 0.09 -5.28
C ILE A 27 -26.17 -0.67 -4.23
N ILE A 28 -25.59 -1.82 -4.60
CA ILE A 28 -24.78 -2.64 -3.68
C ILE A 28 -23.59 -1.85 -3.18
N ARG A 29 -22.85 -1.17 -4.05
CA ARG A 29 -21.70 -0.34 -3.67
C ARG A 29 -22.10 0.88 -2.87
N GLY A 30 -23.23 1.51 -3.20
CA GLY A 30 -23.79 2.60 -2.40
C GLY A 30 -24.04 2.15 -0.96
N PHE A 31 -24.69 1.02 -0.77
CA PHE A 31 -24.97 0.49 0.55
C PHE A 31 -23.71 -0.02 1.27
N THR A 32 -22.86 -0.78 0.61
CA THR A 32 -21.68 -1.39 1.27
C THR A 32 -20.50 -0.42 1.47
N THR A 33 -20.45 0.69 0.75
CA THR A 33 -19.35 1.66 0.82
C THR A 33 -19.79 3.00 1.40
N LEU A 34 -20.85 3.63 0.83
CA LEU A 34 -21.27 4.96 1.29
C LEU A 34 -21.88 4.95 2.69
N TYR A 35 -22.71 3.94 2.99
CA TYR A 35 -23.34 3.86 4.30
C TYR A 35 -22.33 3.73 5.46
N PRO A 36 -21.32 2.83 5.43
CA PRO A 36 -20.29 2.77 6.45
C PRO A 36 -19.45 4.07 6.54
N ILE A 37 -19.17 4.73 5.43
CA ILE A 37 -18.46 6.02 5.44
C ILE A 37 -19.29 7.07 6.17
N LEU A 38 -20.57 7.21 5.83
CA LEU A 38 -21.46 8.17 6.50
C LEU A 38 -21.62 7.88 8.00
N MET A 39 -21.69 6.59 8.38
CA MET A 39 -21.70 6.20 9.78
C MET A 39 -20.37 6.55 10.48
N THR A 40 -19.23 6.34 9.82
CA THR A 40 -17.92 6.73 10.37
C THR A 40 -17.83 8.25 10.55
N VAL A 41 -18.30 9.03 9.57
CA VAL A 41 -18.39 10.50 9.69
C VAL A 41 -19.25 10.88 10.90
N ARG A 42 -20.47 10.33 11.01
CA ARG A 42 -21.35 10.59 12.15
C ARG A 42 -20.67 10.22 13.47
N ASN A 43 -20.17 8.99 13.57
CA ASN A 43 -19.60 8.45 14.81
C ASN A 43 -18.36 9.23 15.27
N SER A 44 -17.62 9.86 14.37
CA SER A 44 -16.45 10.68 14.71
C SER A 44 -16.80 11.91 15.57
N PHE A 45 -18.04 12.38 15.53
CA PHE A 45 -18.55 13.50 16.34
C PHE A 45 -19.26 13.05 17.62
N PHE A 46 -19.27 11.73 17.90
CA PHE A 46 -19.89 11.16 19.09
C PHE A 46 -18.84 10.46 19.96
N ASP A 47 -18.96 10.55 21.28
CA ASP A 47 -18.26 9.68 22.23
C ASP A 47 -19.02 8.36 22.32
N ILE A 48 -18.54 7.36 21.59
CA ILE A 48 -19.15 6.02 21.55
C ILE A 48 -18.19 5.04 22.18
N LYS A 49 -18.52 4.59 23.40
CA LYS A 49 -17.77 3.56 24.15
C LYS A 49 -18.69 2.39 24.44
N ILE A 50 -18.47 1.27 23.74
CA ILE A 50 -19.34 0.10 23.83
C ILE A 50 -19.35 -0.49 25.25
N LEU A 51 -18.18 -0.56 25.90
CA LEU A 51 -18.07 -1.13 27.27
C LEU A 51 -18.85 -0.37 28.33
N SER A 52 -18.91 0.95 28.24
CA SER A 52 -19.61 1.81 29.22
C SER A 52 -21.02 2.23 28.78
N GLY A 53 -21.45 1.80 27.58
CA GLY A 53 -22.76 2.16 27.03
C GLY A 53 -22.90 3.65 26.66
N ILE A 54 -21.79 4.41 26.63
CA ILE A 54 -21.81 5.84 26.30
C ILE A 54 -22.04 5.98 24.78
N ASN A 55 -22.97 6.87 24.42
CA ASN A 55 -23.22 7.28 23.03
C ASN A 55 -23.78 8.73 23.06
N GLU A 56 -22.90 9.69 23.23
CA GLU A 56 -23.22 11.09 23.40
C GLU A 56 -22.55 11.95 22.33
N PHE A 57 -23.21 13.01 21.90
CA PHE A 57 -22.62 13.96 20.96
C PHE A 57 -21.52 14.76 21.64
N CYS A 58 -20.29 14.66 21.15
CA CYS A 58 -19.12 15.34 21.69
C CYS A 58 -18.52 16.40 20.75
N GLY A 59 -19.12 16.64 19.59
CA GLY A 59 -18.60 17.58 18.61
C GLY A 59 -17.19 17.20 18.12
N ILE A 60 -16.24 18.13 18.22
CA ILE A 60 -14.87 17.94 17.75
C ILE A 60 -13.91 17.39 18.81
N GLN A 61 -14.37 16.99 19.98
CA GLN A 61 -13.49 16.57 21.10
C GLN A 61 -12.62 15.37 20.72
N ASN A 62 -13.15 14.39 19.97
CA ASN A 62 -12.37 13.27 19.47
C ASN A 62 -11.17 13.73 18.62
N TYR A 63 -11.38 14.74 17.79
CA TYR A 63 -10.31 15.30 16.93
C TYR A 63 -9.27 16.07 17.78
N LEU A 64 -9.70 16.84 18.77
CA LEU A 64 -8.76 17.54 19.67
C LEU A 64 -7.91 16.55 20.46
N LYS A 65 -8.51 15.45 20.91
CA LYS A 65 -7.81 14.36 21.60
C LYS A 65 -6.71 13.73 20.75
N ILE A 66 -6.89 13.60 19.42
CA ILE A 66 -5.88 13.04 18.49
C ILE A 66 -4.54 13.77 18.65
N PHE A 67 -4.55 15.08 18.75
CA PHE A 67 -3.33 15.89 18.80
C PHE A 67 -2.69 15.94 20.19
N SER A 68 -3.37 15.44 21.22
CA SER A 68 -2.84 15.36 22.58
C SER A 68 -2.51 13.93 23.04
N ASP A 69 -2.85 12.91 22.23
CA ASP A 69 -2.61 11.50 22.56
C ASP A 69 -1.20 11.08 22.10
N PRO A 70 -0.26 10.81 23.05
CA PRO A 70 1.12 10.44 22.72
C PRO A 70 1.21 9.16 21.87
N LYS A 71 0.28 8.20 22.07
CA LYS A 71 0.25 6.94 21.33
C LYS A 71 -0.12 7.16 19.87
N VAL A 72 -1.09 8.04 19.63
CA VAL A 72 -1.50 8.42 18.27
C VAL A 72 -0.40 9.21 17.59
N LEU A 73 0.24 10.14 18.26
CA LEU A 73 1.37 10.91 17.70
C LEU A 73 2.54 10.00 17.31
N THR A 74 2.86 8.99 18.15
CA THR A 74 3.87 7.96 17.82
C THR A 74 3.46 7.17 16.59
N SER A 75 2.18 6.75 16.49
CA SER A 75 1.64 6.03 15.34
C SER A 75 1.68 6.87 14.06
N ILE A 76 1.31 8.14 14.12
CA ILE A 76 1.40 9.07 12.98
C ILE A 76 2.87 9.21 12.53
N ARG A 77 3.79 9.47 13.47
CA ARG A 77 5.21 9.62 13.16
C ARG A 77 5.78 8.37 12.50
N PHE A 78 5.50 7.20 13.04
CA PHE A 78 6.00 5.95 12.45
C PHE A 78 5.32 5.66 11.10
N THR A 79 4.03 5.94 10.93
CA THR A 79 3.33 5.80 9.64
C THR A 79 3.98 6.65 8.56
N VAL A 80 4.34 7.91 8.85
CA VAL A 80 5.03 8.77 7.89
C VAL A 80 6.40 8.20 7.53
N ILE A 81 7.19 7.77 8.51
CA ILE A 81 8.50 7.14 8.28
C ILE A 81 8.32 5.86 7.44
N PHE A 82 7.39 4.99 7.81
CA PHE A 82 7.09 3.74 7.12
C PHE A 82 6.73 3.98 5.66
N VAL A 83 5.78 4.89 5.40
CA VAL A 83 5.33 5.21 4.04
C VAL A 83 6.47 5.80 3.20
N VAL A 84 7.19 6.79 3.72
CA VAL A 84 8.25 7.48 2.97
C VAL A 84 9.40 6.51 2.68
N VAL A 85 9.89 5.81 3.69
CA VAL A 85 11.03 4.88 3.52
C VAL A 85 10.64 3.71 2.62
N SER A 86 9.49 3.06 2.86
CA SER A 86 9.00 1.97 2.00
C SER A 86 8.86 2.42 0.55
N MET A 87 8.28 3.60 0.29
CA MET A 87 8.10 4.08 -1.08
C MET A 87 9.41 4.42 -1.79
N ILE A 88 10.37 5.03 -1.10
CA ILE A 88 11.71 5.28 -1.66
C ILE A 88 12.34 3.95 -2.10
N PHE A 89 12.33 2.94 -1.23
CA PHE A 89 12.89 1.63 -1.57
C PHE A 89 12.07 0.88 -2.62
N HIS A 90 10.73 0.98 -2.62
CA HIS A 90 9.90 0.42 -3.69
C HIS A 90 10.27 1.00 -5.05
N VAL A 91 10.46 2.30 -5.15
CA VAL A 91 10.84 2.94 -6.42
C VAL A 91 12.25 2.50 -6.83
N ILE A 92 13.23 2.62 -5.95
CA ILE A 92 14.63 2.34 -6.29
C ILE A 92 14.82 0.85 -6.62
N LEU A 93 14.45 -0.03 -5.70
CA LEU A 93 14.65 -1.47 -5.84
C LEU A 93 13.67 -2.09 -6.84
N GLY A 94 12.44 -1.56 -6.93
CA GLY A 94 11.42 -2.04 -7.85
C GLY A 94 11.76 -1.71 -9.29
N VAL A 95 12.26 -0.51 -9.59
CA VAL A 95 12.81 -0.18 -10.91
C VAL A 95 14.03 -1.05 -11.22
N GLY A 96 14.95 -1.23 -10.26
CA GLY A 96 16.10 -2.11 -10.41
C GLY A 96 15.70 -3.55 -10.75
N LEU A 97 14.75 -4.12 -9.99
CA LEU A 97 14.23 -5.47 -10.25
C LEU A 97 13.50 -5.54 -11.60
N ALA A 98 12.72 -4.53 -11.97
CA ALA A 98 12.04 -4.47 -13.26
C ALA A 98 13.04 -4.47 -14.44
N LEU A 99 14.15 -3.76 -14.32
CA LEU A 99 15.23 -3.77 -15.32
C LEU A 99 15.84 -5.17 -15.47
N ILE A 100 16.13 -5.87 -14.37
CA ILE A 100 16.62 -7.25 -14.38
C ILE A 100 15.60 -8.17 -15.08
N LEU A 101 14.32 -8.07 -14.73
CA LEU A 101 13.24 -8.86 -15.31
C LEU A 101 12.97 -8.52 -16.78
N ASN A 102 13.40 -7.34 -17.26
CA ASN A 102 13.29 -6.93 -18.66
C ASN A 102 14.41 -7.52 -19.56
N MET A 103 15.53 -7.95 -18.98
CA MET A 103 16.64 -8.54 -19.73
C MET A 103 16.21 -9.79 -20.49
N LYS A 104 16.86 -10.03 -21.65
CA LYS A 104 16.62 -11.21 -22.49
C LYS A 104 17.54 -12.35 -22.05
N PHE A 105 17.00 -13.30 -21.27
CA PHE A 105 17.71 -14.54 -20.88
C PHE A 105 16.78 -15.74 -20.83
N LYS A 106 17.38 -16.96 -20.87
CA LYS A 106 16.63 -18.22 -20.75
C LYS A 106 16.04 -18.34 -19.34
N GLY A 107 14.73 -18.66 -19.22
CA GLY A 107 14.08 -18.82 -17.93
C GLY A 107 13.44 -17.53 -17.36
N ARG A 108 13.52 -16.37 -18.06
CA ARG A 108 12.93 -15.11 -17.55
C ARG A 108 11.44 -15.19 -17.20
N ARG A 109 10.66 -16.02 -17.93
CA ARG A 109 9.22 -16.22 -17.63
C ARG A 109 9.03 -16.90 -16.29
N PHE A 110 9.83 -17.94 -16.02
CA PHE A 110 9.81 -18.66 -14.74
C PHE A 110 10.24 -17.74 -13.58
N LEU A 111 11.31 -16.95 -13.77
CA LEU A 111 11.75 -15.99 -12.76
C LEU A 111 10.65 -14.96 -12.43
N ARG A 112 9.94 -14.42 -13.42
CA ARG A 112 8.82 -13.49 -13.21
C ARG A 112 7.70 -14.10 -12.38
N THR A 113 7.44 -15.40 -12.52
CA THR A 113 6.43 -16.10 -11.72
C THR A 113 6.90 -16.33 -10.28
N ILE A 114 8.13 -16.79 -10.08
CA ILE A 114 8.68 -17.05 -8.73
C ILE A 114 8.79 -15.78 -7.91
N VAL A 115 9.26 -14.71 -8.53
CA VAL A 115 9.42 -13.42 -7.87
C VAL A 115 8.08 -12.89 -7.28
N LEU A 116 6.92 -13.27 -7.86
CA LEU A 116 5.61 -12.88 -7.34
C LEU A 116 5.13 -13.69 -6.13
N ILE A 117 5.80 -14.79 -5.76
CA ILE A 117 5.37 -15.64 -4.65
C ILE A 117 5.18 -14.85 -3.35
N PRO A 118 6.11 -13.97 -2.91
CA PRO A 118 5.92 -13.20 -1.68
C PRO A 118 4.66 -12.35 -1.68
N TRP A 119 4.37 -11.70 -2.80
CA TRP A 119 3.18 -10.87 -2.94
C TRP A 119 1.88 -11.68 -2.86
N ALA A 120 1.87 -12.90 -3.42
CA ALA A 120 0.69 -13.75 -3.41
C ALA A 120 0.35 -14.30 -2.01
N MET A 121 1.27 -14.23 -1.04
CA MET A 121 1.03 -14.71 0.32
C MET A 121 0.14 -13.75 1.12
N PRO A 122 -0.81 -14.25 1.92
CA PRO A 122 -1.58 -13.43 2.85
C PRO A 122 -0.66 -12.66 3.82
N ALA A 123 -0.90 -11.36 3.99
CA ALA A 123 -0.02 -10.49 4.79
C ALA A 123 0.11 -10.94 6.26
N VAL A 124 -0.97 -11.47 6.84
CA VAL A 124 -0.96 -12.03 8.21
C VAL A 124 0.00 -13.21 8.31
N VAL A 125 -0.01 -14.12 7.32
CA VAL A 125 0.91 -15.28 7.28
C VAL A 125 2.35 -14.82 7.16
N VAL A 126 2.61 -13.84 6.29
CA VAL A 126 3.95 -13.23 6.15
C VAL A 126 4.42 -12.62 7.46
N GLY A 127 3.56 -11.86 8.16
CA GLY A 127 3.91 -11.27 9.45
C GLY A 127 4.19 -12.31 10.54
N MET A 128 3.41 -13.40 10.60
CA MET A 128 3.67 -14.52 11.53
C MET A 128 5.00 -15.23 11.23
N ALA A 129 5.27 -15.52 9.96
CA ALA A 129 6.54 -16.10 9.53
C ALA A 129 7.73 -15.15 9.83
N ALA A 130 7.54 -13.86 9.60
CA ALA A 130 8.54 -12.84 9.92
C ALA A 130 8.80 -12.74 11.43
N LYS A 131 7.74 -12.76 12.27
CA LYS A 131 7.90 -12.79 13.72
C LYS A 131 8.80 -13.96 14.17
N TRP A 132 8.62 -15.12 13.57
CA TRP A 132 9.45 -16.29 13.82
C TRP A 132 10.87 -16.11 13.28
N ALA A 133 11.02 -15.62 12.04
CA ALA A 133 12.33 -15.41 11.40
C ALA A 133 13.21 -14.36 12.12
N PHE A 134 12.60 -13.32 12.70
CA PHE A 134 13.27 -12.29 13.48
C PHE A 134 13.36 -12.57 14.97
N ASN A 135 13.05 -13.82 15.42
CA ASN A 135 13.19 -14.20 16.81
C ASN A 135 14.65 -14.10 17.26
N ASN A 136 14.86 -13.70 18.53
CA ASN A 136 16.19 -13.50 19.11
C ASN A 136 16.99 -14.80 19.23
N ASP A 137 16.34 -15.89 19.64
CA ASP A 137 17.01 -17.11 20.07
C ASP A 137 17.15 -18.14 18.92
N TYR A 138 16.11 -18.29 18.12
CA TYR A 138 16.02 -19.31 17.06
C TYR A 138 15.66 -18.74 15.68
N GLY A 139 15.76 -17.43 15.50
CA GLY A 139 15.32 -16.77 14.28
C GLY A 139 16.34 -16.90 13.15
N LEU A 140 15.84 -17.27 11.96
CA LEU A 140 16.64 -17.45 10.74
C LEU A 140 17.51 -16.23 10.39
N ILE A 141 17.06 -15.02 10.72
CA ILE A 141 17.82 -13.80 10.37
C ILE A 141 19.11 -13.72 11.20
N ASN A 142 19.06 -14.00 12.50
CA ASN A 142 20.26 -14.06 13.32
C ASN A 142 21.19 -15.20 12.87
N ASP A 143 20.64 -16.38 12.57
CA ASP A 143 21.43 -17.51 12.10
C ASP A 143 22.11 -17.24 10.76
N PHE A 144 21.41 -16.62 9.83
CA PHE A 144 21.98 -16.21 8.53
C PHE A 144 23.13 -15.19 8.70
N ILE A 145 22.98 -14.20 9.60
CA ILE A 145 24.04 -13.22 9.84
C ILE A 145 25.25 -13.87 10.56
N ARG A 146 25.01 -14.85 11.45
CA ARG A 146 26.08 -15.63 12.12
C ARG A 146 27.01 -16.37 11.15
N LEU A 147 26.55 -16.71 9.95
CA LEU A 147 27.42 -17.30 8.91
C LEU A 147 28.55 -16.36 8.50
N PHE A 148 28.37 -15.05 8.64
CA PHE A 148 29.33 -14.03 8.26
C PHE A 148 29.96 -13.31 9.45
N VAL A 149 29.23 -13.20 10.57
CA VAL A 149 29.66 -12.49 11.78
C VAL A 149 29.49 -13.40 12.99
N HIS A 150 30.60 -14.00 13.43
CA HIS A 150 30.60 -14.90 14.58
C HIS A 150 30.04 -14.24 15.84
N GLY A 151 29.15 -14.94 16.55
CA GLY A 151 28.55 -14.44 17.78
C GLY A 151 27.51 -13.34 17.60
N TYR A 152 27.10 -13.03 16.36
CA TYR A 152 26.06 -12.04 16.14
C TYR A 152 24.74 -12.45 16.79
N GLN A 153 24.16 -11.55 17.55
CA GLN A 153 22.85 -11.69 18.15
C GLN A 153 22.18 -10.34 18.25
N ASN A 154 20.98 -10.21 17.73
CA ASN A 154 20.21 -8.97 17.84
C ASN A 154 18.76 -9.29 18.20
N SER A 155 18.25 -8.56 19.18
CA SER A 155 16.85 -8.63 19.60
C SER A 155 15.99 -7.73 18.71
N TRP A 156 15.79 -8.18 17.47
CA TRP A 156 15.17 -7.39 16.39
C TRP A 156 13.84 -6.76 16.78
N LEU A 157 12.96 -7.50 17.44
CA LEU A 157 11.60 -7.06 17.75
C LEU A 157 11.45 -6.44 19.14
N ILE A 158 12.55 -6.37 19.93
CA ILE A 158 12.56 -5.78 21.27
C ILE A 158 13.02 -4.32 21.21
N ASN A 159 13.97 -4.01 20.32
CA ASN A 159 14.49 -2.66 20.17
C ASN A 159 13.69 -1.89 19.12
N THR A 160 13.24 -0.67 19.44
CA THR A 160 12.41 0.18 18.58
C THR A 160 12.97 0.35 17.15
N GLY A 161 14.27 0.66 17.04
CA GLY A 161 14.91 0.90 15.74
C GLY A 161 14.92 -0.33 14.86
N SER A 162 15.35 -1.48 15.40
CA SER A 162 15.38 -2.74 14.64
C SER A 162 13.99 -3.29 14.35
N ALA A 163 13.02 -3.12 15.26
CA ALA A 163 11.64 -3.55 15.02
C ALA A 163 10.99 -2.75 13.86
N ARG A 164 11.18 -1.44 13.83
CA ARG A 164 10.73 -0.58 12.73
C ARG A 164 11.38 -0.96 11.41
N ALA A 165 12.71 -1.18 11.42
CA ALA A 165 13.44 -1.62 10.23
C ALA A 165 12.95 -3.00 9.73
N ALA A 166 12.71 -3.95 10.65
CA ALA A 166 12.21 -5.27 10.33
C ALA A 166 10.81 -5.21 9.69
N VAL A 167 9.89 -4.40 10.23
CA VAL A 167 8.55 -4.21 9.65
C VAL A 167 8.64 -3.65 8.22
N ILE A 168 9.50 -2.62 8.00
CA ILE A 168 9.72 -2.04 6.67
C ILE A 168 10.33 -3.07 5.72
N ALA A 169 11.31 -3.86 6.17
CA ALA A 169 11.96 -4.88 5.34
C ALA A 169 10.99 -5.99 4.91
N VAL A 170 10.10 -6.41 5.80
CA VAL A 170 9.07 -7.43 5.50
C VAL A 170 8.05 -6.89 4.51
N ASP A 171 7.59 -5.65 4.67
CA ASP A 171 6.70 -4.98 3.72
C ASP A 171 7.34 -4.89 2.33
N LEU A 172 8.61 -4.47 2.27
CA LEU A 172 9.37 -4.41 1.03
C LEU A 172 9.50 -5.79 0.38
N TRP A 173 9.94 -6.79 1.11
CA TRP A 173 10.10 -8.14 0.59
C TRP A 173 8.80 -8.69 0.00
N LYS A 174 7.68 -8.42 0.67
CA LYS A 174 6.37 -8.88 0.23
C LYS A 174 5.89 -8.20 -1.04
N ASP A 175 5.92 -6.87 -1.10
CA ASP A 175 5.18 -6.12 -2.10
C ASP A 175 6.06 -5.55 -3.24
N LEU A 176 7.38 -5.46 -3.05
CA LEU A 176 8.33 -5.01 -4.06
C LEU A 176 8.24 -5.76 -5.40
N PRO A 177 8.09 -7.11 -5.42
CA PRO A 177 7.97 -7.84 -6.66
C PRO A 177 6.76 -7.42 -7.50
N PHE A 178 5.64 -7.14 -6.88
CA PHE A 178 4.45 -6.70 -7.60
C PHE A 178 4.63 -5.30 -8.18
N PHE A 179 5.22 -4.38 -7.42
CA PHE A 179 5.61 -3.06 -7.94
C PHE A 179 6.54 -3.19 -9.14
N ALA A 180 7.57 -4.03 -9.06
CA ALA A 180 8.51 -4.26 -10.14
C ALA A 180 7.86 -4.82 -11.41
N ILE A 181 6.90 -5.75 -11.30
CA ILE A 181 6.16 -6.28 -12.46
C ILE A 181 5.30 -5.20 -13.13
N LEU A 182 4.71 -4.30 -12.35
CA LEU A 182 3.94 -3.18 -12.90
C LEU A 182 4.87 -2.15 -13.59
N VAL A 183 6.04 -1.86 -13.03
CA VAL A 183 7.05 -1.03 -13.69
C VAL A 183 7.57 -1.71 -14.96
N LEU A 184 7.78 -3.03 -14.93
CA LEU A 184 8.19 -3.81 -16.10
C LEU A 184 7.20 -3.66 -17.25
N SER A 185 5.89 -3.57 -16.98
CA SER A 185 4.91 -3.32 -18.04
C SER A 185 5.18 -1.99 -18.75
N GLY A 186 5.53 -0.94 -18.01
CA GLY A 186 5.94 0.35 -18.57
C GLY A 186 7.20 0.26 -19.43
N LEU A 187 8.20 -0.50 -18.96
CA LEU A 187 9.45 -0.72 -19.72
C LEU A 187 9.22 -1.42 -21.07
N GLN A 188 8.19 -2.27 -21.17
CA GLN A 188 7.89 -3.01 -22.40
C GLN A 188 7.24 -2.14 -23.49
N PHE A 189 6.78 -0.94 -23.18
CA PHE A 189 6.28 0.02 -24.17
C PHE A 189 7.39 0.83 -24.85
N ILE A 190 8.64 0.76 -24.36
CA ILE A 190 9.77 1.46 -24.98
C ILE A 190 10.27 0.64 -26.16
N SER A 191 10.26 1.24 -27.38
CA SER A 191 10.78 0.57 -28.57
C SER A 191 12.26 0.26 -28.44
N GLY A 192 12.66 -0.93 -28.94
CA GLY A 192 14.07 -1.33 -29.02
C GLY A 192 14.91 -0.38 -29.88
N ASP A 193 14.31 0.19 -30.91
CA ASP A 193 14.99 1.08 -31.89
C ASP A 193 15.58 2.32 -31.19
N ILE A 194 14.92 2.83 -30.14
CA ILE A 194 15.43 3.96 -29.35
C ILE A 194 16.77 3.61 -28.71
N TYR A 195 16.90 2.40 -28.19
CA TYR A 195 18.15 1.93 -27.57
C TYR A 195 19.22 1.62 -28.61
N GLU A 196 18.82 1.16 -29.80
CA GLU A 196 19.75 0.92 -30.92
C GLU A 196 20.30 2.24 -31.45
N ALA A 197 19.48 3.24 -31.68
CA ALA A 197 19.91 4.59 -32.07
C ALA A 197 20.86 5.20 -31.02
N ALA A 198 20.52 5.11 -29.73
CA ALA A 198 21.41 5.60 -28.68
C ALA A 198 22.77 4.91 -28.62
N LYS A 199 22.83 3.62 -28.96
CA LYS A 199 24.14 2.89 -29.09
C LYS A 199 24.96 3.36 -30.27
N VAL A 200 24.31 3.67 -31.40
CA VAL A 200 24.99 4.24 -32.58
C VAL A 200 25.58 5.62 -32.23
N ASP A 201 24.86 6.42 -31.40
CA ASP A 201 25.33 7.70 -30.88
C ASP A 201 26.40 7.56 -29.76
N GLY A 202 26.83 6.33 -29.43
CA GLY A 202 27.87 6.06 -28.44
C GLY A 202 27.41 6.11 -26.98
N ALA A 203 26.11 6.09 -26.70
CA ALA A 203 25.60 6.10 -25.33
C ALA A 203 25.90 4.76 -24.61
N ASN A 204 26.48 4.86 -23.41
CA ASN A 204 26.66 3.70 -22.54
C ASN A 204 25.37 3.35 -21.78
N GLY A 205 25.35 2.19 -21.10
CA GLY A 205 24.16 1.70 -20.39
C GLY A 205 23.63 2.65 -19.29
N ILE A 206 24.52 3.34 -18.59
CA ILE A 206 24.16 4.31 -17.55
C ILE A 206 23.51 5.55 -18.20
N GLN A 207 24.06 6.02 -19.29
CA GLN A 207 23.50 7.13 -20.07
C GLN A 207 22.13 6.77 -20.65
N CYS A 208 21.98 5.56 -21.22
CA CYS A 208 20.68 5.06 -21.66
C CYS A 208 19.67 5.00 -20.53
N PHE A 209 20.07 4.56 -19.33
CA PHE A 209 19.17 4.52 -18.18
C PHE A 209 18.68 5.91 -17.79
N PHE A 210 19.59 6.86 -17.51
CA PHE A 210 19.19 8.17 -16.99
C PHE A 210 18.59 9.12 -18.04
N ARG A 211 19.00 9.02 -19.32
CA ARG A 211 18.54 9.92 -20.38
C ARG A 211 17.37 9.38 -21.20
N ILE A 212 17.13 8.06 -21.19
CA ILE A 212 16.09 7.44 -22.01
C ILE A 212 15.13 6.66 -21.13
N THR A 213 15.60 5.63 -20.44
CA THR A 213 14.73 4.69 -19.72
C THR A 213 13.96 5.39 -18.60
N LEU A 214 14.69 6.04 -17.69
CA LEU A 214 14.09 6.67 -16.50
C LEU A 214 13.08 7.76 -16.87
N PRO A 215 13.35 8.71 -17.77
CA PRO A 215 12.37 9.69 -18.18
C PRO A 215 11.10 9.08 -18.80
N LEU A 216 11.26 8.06 -19.66
CA LEU A 216 10.14 7.41 -20.35
C LEU A 216 9.24 6.61 -19.41
N ILE A 217 9.80 5.98 -18.35
CA ILE A 217 8.99 5.25 -17.36
C ILE A 217 8.55 6.11 -16.18
N LEU A 218 9.04 7.34 -16.03
CA LEU A 218 8.80 8.18 -14.85
C LEU A 218 7.31 8.36 -14.60
N LYS A 219 6.53 8.64 -15.63
CA LYS A 219 5.08 8.78 -15.53
C LYS A 219 4.42 7.49 -15.02
N ASN A 220 4.84 6.33 -15.54
CA ASN A 220 4.35 5.04 -15.08
C ASN A 220 4.67 4.82 -13.60
N VAL A 221 5.92 5.07 -13.17
CA VAL A 221 6.37 4.94 -11.78
C VAL A 221 5.58 5.88 -10.86
N LEU A 222 5.37 7.14 -11.24
CA LEU A 222 4.59 8.09 -10.46
C LEU A 222 3.12 7.65 -10.34
N THR A 223 2.52 7.18 -11.44
CA THR A 223 1.15 6.64 -11.42
C THR A 223 1.03 5.46 -10.45
N LEU A 224 1.97 4.53 -10.48
CA LEU A 224 2.00 3.37 -9.58
C LEU A 224 2.27 3.77 -8.13
N SER A 225 3.02 4.82 -7.89
CA SER A 225 3.32 5.29 -6.53
C SER A 225 2.08 5.72 -5.75
N ILE A 226 1.00 6.16 -6.44
CA ILE A 226 -0.25 6.57 -5.78
C ILE A 226 -0.92 5.41 -5.05
N PRO A 227 -1.38 4.33 -5.72
CA PRO A 227 -2.04 3.22 -5.03
C PRO A 227 -1.12 2.53 -4.02
N PHE A 228 0.18 2.43 -4.29
CA PHE A 228 1.12 1.84 -3.35
C PHE A 228 1.29 2.68 -2.08
N THR A 229 1.31 4.01 -2.17
CA THR A 229 1.30 4.88 -1.00
C THR A 229 0.00 4.74 -0.19
N LEU A 230 -1.15 4.68 -0.87
CA LEU A 230 -2.44 4.49 -0.19
C LEU A 230 -2.50 3.13 0.54
N TRP A 231 -1.96 2.06 -0.05
CA TRP A 231 -1.86 0.76 0.61
C TRP A 231 -0.99 0.82 1.87
N ARG A 232 0.17 1.53 1.84
CA ARG A 232 1.04 1.69 3.04
C ARG A 232 0.36 2.49 4.13
N LEU A 233 -0.41 3.50 3.80
CA LEU A 233 -1.19 4.27 4.77
C LEU A 233 -2.24 3.41 5.50
N THR A 234 -2.74 2.36 4.85
CA THR A 234 -3.74 1.43 5.40
C THR A 234 -3.16 0.09 5.88
N THR A 235 -1.83 -0.06 5.89
CA THR A 235 -1.17 -1.29 6.34
C THR A 235 -1.49 -1.58 7.81
N PHE A 236 -2.06 -2.74 8.07
CA PHE A 236 -2.44 -3.24 9.38
C PHE A 236 -1.88 -4.65 9.65
N ASP A 237 -2.09 -5.56 8.71
CA ASP A 237 -1.92 -7.02 8.87
C ASP A 237 -0.52 -7.44 9.30
N ILE A 238 0.53 -6.87 8.69
CA ILE A 238 1.93 -7.18 9.01
C ILE A 238 2.26 -6.75 10.43
N VAL A 239 1.87 -5.51 10.82
CA VAL A 239 2.13 -5.01 12.18
C VAL A 239 1.37 -5.83 13.20
N TYR A 240 0.11 -6.12 12.95
CA TYR A 240 -0.73 -6.93 13.83
C TYR A 240 -0.12 -8.31 14.11
N SER A 241 0.30 -9.02 13.07
CA SER A 241 0.78 -10.40 13.18
C SER A 241 2.25 -10.51 13.57
N MET A 242 3.10 -9.54 13.21
CA MET A 242 4.53 -9.58 13.47
C MET A 242 4.91 -9.01 14.85
N THR A 243 4.43 -7.80 15.17
CA THR A 243 4.86 -7.05 16.36
C THR A 243 3.74 -6.73 17.34
N SER A 244 2.47 -6.83 16.92
CA SER A 244 1.31 -6.34 17.67
C SER A 244 1.50 -4.88 18.13
N GLY A 245 2.15 -4.06 17.27
CA GLY A 245 2.45 -2.64 17.53
C GLY A 245 3.68 -2.40 18.40
N GLY A 246 4.29 -3.44 19.01
CA GLY A 246 5.42 -3.33 19.93
C GLY A 246 6.80 -3.11 19.27
N PRO A 247 7.83 -2.80 20.06
CA PRO A 247 7.82 -2.59 21.51
C PRO A 247 7.14 -1.27 21.89
N GLY A 248 6.46 -1.23 23.04
CA GLY A 248 5.87 0.00 23.59
C GLY A 248 4.94 0.79 22.65
N GLU A 249 4.36 0.14 21.64
CA GLU A 249 3.57 0.71 20.56
C GLU A 249 4.35 1.48 19.46
N ASP A 250 5.68 1.34 19.45
CA ASP A 250 6.58 2.07 18.55
C ASP A 250 6.52 1.62 17.08
N THR A 251 5.96 0.43 16.80
CA THR A 251 5.67 -0.06 15.44
C THR A 251 4.18 0.02 15.10
N ALA A 252 3.35 0.60 15.96
CA ALA A 252 1.94 0.79 15.70
C ALA A 252 1.73 1.82 14.58
N LEU A 253 1.32 1.37 13.40
CA LEU A 253 0.86 2.25 12.32
C LEU A 253 -0.51 2.82 12.64
N ILE A 254 -0.90 3.92 11.99
CA ILE A 254 -2.18 4.57 12.25
C ILE A 254 -3.39 3.63 11.98
N ALA A 255 -3.31 2.80 10.94
CA ALA A 255 -4.36 1.82 10.65
C ALA A 255 -4.47 0.75 11.76
N TYR A 256 -3.32 0.30 12.31
CA TYR A 256 -3.29 -0.59 13.48
C TYR A 256 -3.93 0.09 14.70
N ARG A 257 -3.62 1.38 14.94
CA ARG A 257 -4.21 2.17 16.03
C ARG A 257 -5.73 2.29 15.88
N ILE A 258 -6.24 2.62 14.70
CA ILE A 258 -7.68 2.68 14.42
C ILE A 258 -8.36 1.36 14.78
N THR A 259 -7.78 0.24 14.35
CA THR A 259 -8.33 -1.09 14.60
C THR A 259 -8.30 -1.44 16.11
N THR A 260 -7.20 -1.13 16.80
CA THR A 260 -7.08 -1.35 18.24
C THR A 260 -8.10 -0.52 19.03
N GLU A 261 -8.29 0.76 18.69
CA GLU A 261 -9.30 1.62 19.33
C GLU A 261 -10.72 1.11 19.10
N ALA A 262 -11.02 0.67 17.84
CA ALA A 262 -12.36 0.21 17.50
C ALA A 262 -12.72 -1.14 18.13
N PHE A 263 -11.80 -2.11 18.08
CA PHE A 263 -12.12 -3.53 18.36
C PHE A 263 -11.53 -4.04 19.69
N THR A 264 -10.43 -3.47 20.17
CA THR A 264 -9.84 -3.88 21.45
C THR A 264 -10.30 -2.95 22.59
N ASN A 265 -10.19 -1.63 22.37
CA ASN A 265 -10.58 -0.64 23.34
C ASN A 265 -12.09 -0.33 23.29
N LEU A 266 -12.78 -0.79 22.24
CA LEU A 266 -14.22 -0.60 22.01
C LEU A 266 -14.64 0.88 22.05
N ASN A 267 -13.73 1.78 21.67
CA ASN A 267 -13.93 3.23 21.60
C ASN A 267 -14.19 3.63 20.13
N VAL A 268 -15.40 3.34 19.67
CA VAL A 268 -15.80 3.48 18.27
C VAL A 268 -15.80 4.94 17.82
N GLY A 269 -16.20 5.87 18.67
CA GLY A 269 -16.21 7.31 18.35
C GLY A 269 -14.81 7.84 18.03
N TYR A 270 -13.84 7.54 18.90
CA TYR A 270 -12.45 7.95 18.72
C TYR A 270 -11.77 7.26 17.52
N ALA A 271 -12.00 5.94 17.35
CA ALA A 271 -11.53 5.21 16.19
C ALA A 271 -12.07 5.80 14.88
N SER A 272 -13.35 6.21 14.86
CA SER A 272 -13.97 6.86 13.71
C SER A 272 -13.31 8.21 13.38
N ALA A 273 -12.96 9.00 14.40
CA ALA A 273 -12.23 10.27 14.19
C ALA A 273 -10.83 10.04 13.61
N LEU A 274 -10.10 9.04 14.11
CA LEU A 274 -8.80 8.62 13.53
C LEU A 274 -8.93 8.17 12.08
N ALA A 275 -9.95 7.36 11.76
CA ALA A 275 -10.22 6.90 10.41
C ALA A 275 -10.56 8.05 9.45
N MET A 276 -11.34 9.04 9.91
CA MET A 276 -11.64 10.25 9.13
C MET A 276 -10.40 11.11 8.90
N LEU A 277 -9.53 11.26 9.90
CA LEU A 277 -8.25 11.96 9.71
C LEU A 277 -7.40 11.27 8.63
N LEU A 278 -7.26 9.94 8.72
CA LEU A 278 -6.53 9.16 7.71
C LEU A 278 -7.15 9.31 6.32
N PHE A 279 -8.49 9.26 6.23
CA PHE A 279 -9.21 9.45 4.97
C PHE A 279 -8.91 10.82 4.34
N VAL A 280 -8.93 11.90 5.14
CA VAL A 280 -8.60 13.25 4.66
C VAL A 280 -7.16 13.32 4.16
N VAL A 281 -6.21 12.73 4.89
CA VAL A 281 -4.80 12.66 4.45
C VAL A 281 -4.67 11.93 3.11
N MET A 282 -5.34 10.78 2.95
CA MET A 282 -5.34 10.02 1.70
C MET A 282 -5.97 10.79 0.55
N ALA A 283 -7.08 11.50 0.80
CA ALA A 283 -7.77 12.32 -0.20
C ALA A 283 -6.90 13.48 -0.68
N VAL A 284 -6.28 14.21 0.26
CA VAL A 284 -5.36 15.31 -0.04
C VAL A 284 -4.13 14.81 -0.81
N PHE A 285 -3.54 13.72 -0.37
CA PHE A 285 -2.42 13.08 -1.07
C PHE A 285 -2.79 12.71 -2.51
N SER A 286 -3.93 12.05 -2.72
CA SER A 286 -4.40 11.65 -4.05
C SER A 286 -4.66 12.85 -4.94
N TRP A 287 -5.29 13.90 -4.41
CA TRP A 287 -5.56 15.14 -5.15
C TRP A 287 -4.27 15.86 -5.57
N LEU A 288 -3.27 15.95 -4.67
CA LEU A 288 -1.97 16.56 -4.99
C LEU A 288 -1.25 15.77 -6.09
N ASN A 289 -1.25 14.44 -6.02
CA ASN A 289 -0.63 13.59 -7.04
C ASN A 289 -1.30 13.76 -8.41
N ILE A 290 -2.64 13.77 -8.47
CA ILE A 290 -3.37 14.01 -9.73
C ILE A 290 -2.98 15.36 -10.33
N ARG A 291 -2.85 16.42 -9.50
CA ARG A 291 -2.41 17.74 -9.99
C ARG A 291 -0.98 17.72 -10.54
N VAL A 292 -0.06 17.01 -9.87
CA VAL A 292 1.33 16.88 -10.36
C VAL A 292 1.36 16.14 -11.68
N MET A 293 0.61 15.03 -11.80
CA MET A 293 0.53 14.25 -13.05
C MET A 293 0.00 15.07 -14.22
N ASN A 294 -1.08 15.83 -14.00
CA ASN A 294 -1.65 16.70 -15.04
C ASN A 294 -0.68 17.79 -15.54
N LYS A 295 0.29 18.20 -14.68
CA LYS A 295 1.34 19.15 -15.11
C LYS A 295 2.45 18.50 -15.93
N ILE A 296 2.66 17.19 -15.77
CA ILE A 296 3.66 16.43 -16.55
C ILE A 296 3.09 16.09 -17.93
N ASP A 297 1.76 16.08 -18.08
CA ASP A 297 1.06 15.79 -19.34
C ASP A 297 0.91 17.01 -20.25
N ASN A 298 1.04 18.21 -19.70
CA ASN A 298 1.03 19.49 -20.44
C ASN A 298 2.45 20.01 -20.69
#